data_a2414bedcf43e100fdd90a23ae0035d0
#
_entry.id   a2414bedcf43e100fdd90a23ae0035d0
#
_cell.length_a   1.000
_cell.length_b   1.000
_cell.length_c   1.000
_cell.angle_alpha   90.00
_cell.angle_beta   90.00
_cell.angle_gamma   90.00
#
_symmetry.space_group_name_H-M   'P 1'
#
loop_
_entity.id
_entity.type
_entity.pdbx_description
1 polymer ?
#
loop_
_entity_poly.entity_id
_entity_poly.type
_entity_poly.pdbx_seq_one_letter_code
_entity_poly.pdbx_strand_id
1 'polypeptide(L)'
;PNTIFPSLINGSNAWGDYDNDGDQDLIICGRIADKTASITRFYKNDPIGRLTEITTFEDIPGLKAGAFKFVDLDSDGDQDLIMTGWNKIEGRLITRIMRNDPLGTYTPFENQINFAVVYGNIDAIDYNLDGYKDFVISGADSVSDYSGTIHSLSSKIFLNNNGNSFTELQEIQGTRVAKFIDINLDKIPDLIVNGTTKIGKDSSSFTKVFINNLDQTNNKPDPPSSLTAFAISTRAIFTWGSGLDDYDNPINLSYNLRIGTTSGGNQLMSSSTNFNNSNAGQRL
;
A
#
# COMPACT_ATOMS: atom_id res chain seq x y z
N PRO A 1 12.21 -2.63 -25.68
CA PRO A 1 13.34 -3.28 -25.03
C PRO A 1 12.85 -3.94 -23.74
N ASN A 2 13.18 -5.22 -23.54
CA ASN A 2 12.78 -5.95 -22.34
C ASN A 2 13.68 -5.50 -21.19
N THR A 3 13.10 -5.00 -20.11
CA THR A 3 13.81 -4.76 -18.85
C THR A 3 14.29 -6.10 -18.29
N ILE A 4 15.58 -6.20 -17.97
CA ILE A 4 16.15 -7.41 -17.38
C ILE A 4 16.13 -7.25 -15.87
N PHE A 5 15.29 -8.02 -15.19
CA PHE A 5 15.25 -8.07 -13.74
C PHE A 5 16.33 -8.99 -13.17
N PRO A 6 16.87 -8.70 -11.98
CA PRO A 6 17.77 -9.61 -11.30
C PRO A 6 17.07 -10.91 -10.91
N SER A 7 17.75 -12.04 -10.99
CA SER A 7 17.25 -13.32 -10.47
C SER A 7 17.24 -13.29 -8.95
N LEU A 8 16.05 -13.32 -8.35
CA LEU A 8 15.83 -13.18 -6.91
C LEU A 8 15.31 -14.48 -6.29
N ILE A 9 15.79 -14.78 -5.09
CA ILE A 9 15.30 -15.86 -4.23
C ILE A 9 14.59 -15.23 -3.04
N ASN A 10 13.42 -15.76 -2.66
CA ASN A 10 12.54 -15.19 -1.64
C ASN A 10 12.28 -13.71 -1.94
N GLY A 11 11.89 -13.45 -3.17
CA GLY A 11 11.56 -12.11 -3.64
C GLY A 11 10.11 -11.75 -3.33
N SER A 12 9.85 -10.46 -3.34
CA SER A 12 8.53 -9.85 -3.26
C SER A 12 8.50 -8.62 -4.14
N ASN A 13 7.31 -8.17 -4.47
CA ASN A 13 7.10 -6.95 -5.24
C ASN A 13 5.82 -6.22 -4.79
N ALA A 14 5.74 -4.94 -5.13
CA ALA A 14 4.51 -4.16 -5.07
C ALA A 14 4.51 -3.13 -6.20
N TRP A 15 3.32 -2.66 -6.53
CA TRP A 15 3.08 -1.63 -7.52
C TRP A 15 2.47 -0.41 -6.84
N GLY A 16 2.88 0.79 -7.27
CA GLY A 16 2.38 2.08 -6.81
C GLY A 16 2.87 3.20 -7.70
N ASP A 17 2.12 4.29 -7.76
CA ASP A 17 2.49 5.49 -8.51
C ASP A 17 3.29 6.40 -7.56
N TYR A 18 4.63 6.23 -7.53
CA TYR A 18 5.47 6.89 -6.53
C TYR A 18 5.76 8.35 -6.87
N ASP A 19 5.60 8.76 -8.11
CA ASP A 19 5.86 10.14 -8.56
C ASP A 19 4.63 10.83 -9.14
N ASN A 20 3.44 10.24 -8.94
CA ASN A 20 2.13 10.78 -9.34
C ASN A 20 2.05 11.14 -10.84
N ASP A 21 2.76 10.39 -11.69
CA ASP A 21 2.71 10.61 -13.14
C ASP A 21 1.59 9.81 -13.83
N GLY A 22 0.92 8.94 -13.09
CA GLY A 22 -0.21 8.15 -13.50
C GLY A 22 0.09 6.75 -13.96
N ASP A 23 1.33 6.39 -14.05
CA ASP A 23 1.77 5.05 -14.38
C ASP A 23 2.11 4.30 -13.10
N GLN A 24 1.79 3.00 -13.02
CA GLN A 24 2.15 2.19 -11.85
C GLN A 24 3.62 1.78 -11.92
N ASP A 25 4.39 2.16 -10.92
CA ASP A 25 5.80 1.83 -10.76
C ASP A 25 5.98 0.54 -9.98
N LEU A 26 7.16 -0.04 -10.06
CA LEU A 26 7.44 -1.33 -9.46
C LEU A 26 8.56 -1.25 -8.43
N ILE A 27 8.30 -1.77 -7.24
CA ILE A 27 9.34 -2.11 -6.25
C ILE A 27 9.52 -3.63 -6.16
N ILE A 28 10.74 -4.09 -6.14
CA ILE A 28 11.08 -5.51 -5.93
C ILE A 28 12.14 -5.66 -4.84
N CYS A 29 12.08 -6.74 -4.08
CA CYS A 29 13.20 -7.13 -3.21
C CYS A 29 13.47 -8.63 -3.28
N GLY A 30 14.61 -9.02 -2.75
CA GLY A 30 14.99 -10.41 -2.60
C GLY A 30 16.49 -10.60 -2.49
N ARG A 31 16.91 -11.84 -2.26
CA ARG A 31 18.31 -12.23 -2.31
C ARG A 31 18.71 -12.51 -3.76
N ILE A 32 19.82 -11.93 -4.22
CA ILE A 32 20.36 -12.26 -5.53
C ILE A 32 20.79 -13.73 -5.55
N ALA A 33 20.38 -14.49 -6.57
CA ALA A 33 20.51 -15.95 -6.64
C ALA A 33 21.95 -16.44 -6.40
N ASP A 34 22.93 -15.81 -7.03
CA ASP A 34 24.34 -16.20 -6.97
C ASP A 34 25.16 -15.46 -5.90
N LYS A 35 24.50 -14.66 -5.05
CA LYS A 35 25.13 -13.82 -4.04
C LYS A 35 24.42 -13.95 -2.70
N THR A 36 25.14 -13.59 -1.65
CA THR A 36 24.55 -13.49 -0.31
C THR A 36 23.85 -12.14 -0.07
N ALA A 37 23.94 -11.20 -1.03
CA ALA A 37 23.37 -9.88 -0.92
C ALA A 37 21.85 -9.91 -1.12
N SER A 38 21.12 -9.16 -0.30
CA SER A 38 19.72 -8.83 -0.54
C SER A 38 19.64 -7.42 -1.12
N ILE A 39 18.69 -7.22 -2.01
CA ILE A 39 18.45 -5.93 -2.67
C ILE A 39 16.98 -5.52 -2.54
N THR A 40 16.76 -4.23 -2.61
CA THR A 40 15.47 -3.62 -2.93
C THR A 40 15.71 -2.67 -4.09
N ARG A 41 14.88 -2.73 -5.12
CA ARG A 41 15.01 -1.89 -6.31
C ARG A 41 13.68 -1.33 -6.74
N PHE A 42 13.74 -0.09 -7.21
CA PHE A 42 12.63 0.60 -7.83
C PHE A 42 12.79 0.64 -9.33
N TYR A 43 11.68 0.55 -10.03
CA TYR A 43 11.59 0.71 -11.47
C TYR A 43 10.47 1.67 -11.79
N LYS A 44 10.84 2.82 -12.35
CA LYS A 44 9.88 3.75 -12.91
C LYS A 44 9.29 3.15 -14.18
N ASN A 45 7.98 3.18 -14.28
CA ASN A 45 7.26 2.87 -15.50
C ASN A 45 7.19 4.11 -16.41
N ASP A 46 6.99 3.91 -17.67
CA ASP A 46 6.70 5.00 -18.62
C ASP A 46 5.37 4.73 -19.34
N PRO A 47 4.76 5.75 -19.96
CA PRO A 47 3.44 5.60 -20.59
C PRO A 47 3.34 4.52 -21.68
N ILE A 48 4.45 3.93 -22.09
CA ILE A 48 4.49 2.82 -23.05
C ILE A 48 4.82 1.48 -22.38
N GLY A 49 4.82 1.43 -21.04
CA GLY A 49 5.04 0.21 -20.25
C GLY A 49 6.49 -0.23 -20.16
N ARG A 50 7.45 0.68 -20.28
CA ARG A 50 8.87 0.37 -20.11
C ARG A 50 9.33 0.69 -18.69
N LEU A 51 9.75 -0.32 -17.96
CA LEU A 51 10.31 -0.20 -16.62
C LEU A 51 11.81 0.16 -16.67
N THR A 52 12.19 1.29 -16.07
CA THR A 52 13.56 1.77 -15.97
C THR A 52 14.00 1.78 -14.51
N GLU A 53 15.11 1.13 -14.19
CA GLU A 53 15.61 1.08 -12.82
C GLU A 53 16.01 2.47 -12.32
N ILE A 54 15.54 2.80 -11.12
CA ILE A 54 15.92 4.01 -10.38
C ILE A 54 16.98 3.61 -9.36
N THR A 55 18.12 4.28 -9.40
CA THR A 55 19.32 3.86 -8.67
C THR A 55 19.47 4.47 -7.26
N THR A 56 18.58 5.35 -6.82
CA THR A 56 18.90 6.26 -5.70
C THR A 56 17.80 6.50 -4.70
N PHE A 57 17.56 5.51 -3.86
CA PHE A 57 16.97 5.78 -2.54
C PHE A 57 17.96 5.26 -1.48
N GLU A 58 18.81 6.14 -0.95
CA GLU A 58 19.91 5.77 -0.04
C GLU A 58 19.42 5.10 1.24
N ASP A 59 18.24 5.50 1.73
CA ASP A 59 17.66 5.01 2.98
C ASP A 59 16.81 3.74 2.82
N ILE A 60 16.69 3.19 1.60
CA ILE A 60 15.93 1.97 1.37
C ILE A 60 16.82 0.74 1.43
N PRO A 61 16.70 -0.07 2.49
CA PRO A 61 17.56 -1.22 2.70
C PRO A 61 17.24 -2.39 1.78
N GLY A 62 18.24 -3.16 1.42
CA GLY A 62 18.04 -4.44 0.75
C GLY A 62 17.36 -5.47 1.66
N LEU A 63 16.22 -5.99 1.23
CA LEU A 63 15.39 -6.94 1.99
C LEU A 63 15.36 -8.32 1.33
N LYS A 64 15.17 -9.35 2.16
CA LYS A 64 14.82 -10.72 1.77
C LYS A 64 13.48 -11.08 2.41
N ALA A 65 12.65 -11.80 1.66
CA ALA A 65 11.33 -12.25 2.09
C ALA A 65 10.47 -11.11 2.65
N GLY A 66 10.60 -9.94 2.03
CA GLY A 66 9.92 -8.72 2.47
C GLY A 66 8.48 -8.63 2.00
N ALA A 67 7.81 -7.59 2.46
CA ALA A 67 6.54 -7.12 1.96
C ALA A 67 6.57 -5.60 1.85
N PHE A 68 5.76 -5.07 0.92
CA PHE A 68 5.66 -3.65 0.63
C PHE A 68 4.20 -3.23 0.54
N LYS A 69 3.92 -1.98 0.88
CA LYS A 69 2.65 -1.32 0.64
C LYS A 69 2.91 0.14 0.31
N PHE A 70 2.44 0.58 -0.86
CA PHE A 70 2.28 1.99 -1.18
C PHE A 70 0.96 2.47 -0.64
N VAL A 71 0.96 3.57 0.08
CA VAL A 71 -0.22 4.15 0.73
C VAL A 71 0.08 5.58 1.17
N ASP A 72 -0.85 6.50 0.95
CA ASP A 72 -0.80 7.86 1.46
C ASP A 72 -1.11 7.84 2.96
N LEU A 73 -0.10 8.04 3.82
CA LEU A 73 -0.20 7.95 5.28
C LEU A 73 -0.44 9.31 5.94
N ASP A 74 -0.01 10.41 5.33
CA ASP A 74 -0.15 11.74 5.92
C ASP A 74 -1.16 12.63 5.20
N SER A 75 -1.87 12.04 4.23
CA SER A 75 -2.95 12.67 3.48
C SER A 75 -2.51 13.90 2.68
N ASP A 76 -1.29 13.86 2.13
CA ASP A 76 -0.76 14.90 1.24
C ASP A 76 -1.00 14.58 -0.25
N GLY A 77 -1.48 13.38 -0.57
CA GLY A 77 -1.81 12.91 -1.91
C GLY A 77 -0.69 12.13 -2.57
N ASP A 78 0.47 12.00 -1.95
CA ASP A 78 1.61 11.24 -2.43
C ASP A 78 1.64 9.84 -1.79
N GLN A 79 2.11 8.84 -2.53
CA GLN A 79 2.17 7.48 -1.98
C GLN A 79 3.45 7.26 -1.17
N ASP A 80 3.29 7.15 0.15
CA ASP A 80 4.32 6.71 1.07
C ASP A 80 4.59 5.21 0.92
N LEU A 81 5.63 4.71 1.58
CA LEU A 81 6.01 3.31 1.50
C LEU A 81 6.18 2.69 2.88
N ILE A 82 5.43 1.63 3.14
CA ILE A 82 5.69 0.72 4.26
C ILE A 82 6.43 -0.51 3.71
N MET A 83 7.54 -0.88 4.34
CA MET A 83 8.28 -2.08 3.98
C MET A 83 8.71 -2.86 5.21
N THR A 84 8.71 -4.19 5.13
CA THR A 84 9.21 -5.09 6.17
C THR A 84 9.98 -6.25 5.56
N GLY A 85 10.92 -6.85 6.30
CA GLY A 85 11.68 -7.98 5.81
C GLY A 85 12.96 -8.24 6.61
N TRP A 86 13.73 -9.24 6.20
CA TRP A 86 15.06 -9.49 6.75
C TRP A 86 16.10 -8.59 6.10
N ASN A 87 16.75 -7.77 6.91
CA ASN A 87 17.91 -6.99 6.49
C ASN A 87 19.20 -7.71 6.89
N LYS A 88 20.03 -8.03 5.90
CA LYS A 88 21.28 -8.74 6.13
C LYS A 88 22.34 -7.88 6.81
N ILE A 89 22.39 -6.59 6.52
CA ILE A 89 23.38 -5.65 7.07
C ILE A 89 23.13 -5.45 8.56
N GLU A 90 21.87 -5.26 8.95
CA GLU A 90 21.47 -5.14 10.35
C GLU A 90 21.39 -6.48 11.08
N GLY A 91 21.38 -7.61 10.34
CA GLY A 91 21.30 -8.96 10.90
C GLY A 91 19.98 -9.28 11.61
N ARG A 92 18.88 -8.60 11.24
CA ARG A 92 17.57 -8.71 11.90
C ARG A 92 16.40 -8.42 10.98
N LEU A 93 15.20 -8.70 11.44
CA LEU A 93 13.97 -8.21 10.85
C LEU A 93 13.88 -6.70 11.05
N ILE A 94 13.44 -6.00 10.04
CA ILE A 94 13.19 -4.56 10.10
C ILE A 94 11.87 -4.21 9.43
N THR A 95 11.26 -3.15 9.90
CA THR A 95 10.24 -2.39 9.19
C THR A 95 10.76 -0.97 9.00
N ARG A 96 10.48 -0.38 7.85
CA ARG A 96 10.70 1.03 7.57
C ARG A 96 9.40 1.61 7.02
N ILE A 97 9.03 2.75 7.53
CA ILE A 97 7.94 3.58 7.02
C ILE A 97 8.61 4.82 6.44
N MET A 98 8.40 5.06 5.16
CA MET A 98 9.08 6.09 4.40
C MET A 98 8.04 7.04 3.84
N ARG A 99 8.21 8.33 4.13
CA ARG A 99 7.41 9.41 3.57
C ARG A 99 7.91 9.76 2.17
N ASN A 100 7.00 9.99 1.25
CA ASN A 100 7.31 10.44 -0.10
C ASN A 100 7.29 11.98 -0.19
N ASP A 101 8.11 12.64 0.60
CA ASP A 101 8.17 14.09 0.68
C ASP A 101 9.65 14.58 0.70
N PRO A 102 10.05 15.40 -0.29
CA PRO A 102 9.26 15.85 -1.45
C PRO A 102 8.97 14.73 -2.45
N LEU A 103 7.87 14.86 -3.18
CA LEU A 103 7.39 13.86 -4.16
C LEU A 103 8.52 13.23 -4.98
N GLY A 104 8.51 11.90 -5.06
CA GLY A 104 9.55 11.13 -5.74
C GLY A 104 10.81 10.94 -4.90
N THR A 105 10.80 11.30 -3.61
CA THR A 105 11.94 11.15 -2.69
C THR A 105 11.48 10.53 -1.38
N TYR A 106 11.96 9.35 -1.07
CA TYR A 106 11.60 8.67 0.17
C TYR A 106 12.50 9.07 1.33
N THR A 107 11.92 9.61 2.40
CA THR A 107 12.58 9.94 3.67
C THR A 107 11.94 9.14 4.82
N PRO A 108 12.71 8.70 5.85
CA PRO A 108 12.13 7.97 6.97
C PRO A 108 11.09 8.83 7.73
N PHE A 109 9.94 8.24 8.05
CA PHE A 109 9.06 8.83 9.07
C PHE A 109 9.82 8.99 10.39
N GLU A 110 9.57 10.08 11.12
CA GLU A 110 10.24 10.35 12.39
C GLU A 110 9.94 9.25 13.42
N ASN A 111 8.70 8.81 13.49
CA ASN A 111 8.23 7.79 14.44
C ASN A 111 8.08 6.43 13.75
N GLN A 112 9.12 5.59 13.81
CA GLN A 112 9.10 4.23 13.31
C GLN A 112 8.44 3.27 14.30
N ILE A 113 7.92 2.14 13.81
CA ILE A 113 7.34 1.08 14.64
C ILE A 113 8.40 0.01 14.97
N ASN A 114 8.20 -0.67 16.10
CA ASN A 114 9.07 -1.78 16.53
C ASN A 114 8.40 -3.15 16.33
N PHE A 115 7.96 -3.43 15.12
CA PHE A 115 7.42 -4.73 14.73
C PHE A 115 7.82 -5.00 13.28
N ALA A 116 8.34 -6.18 13.01
CA ALA A 116 8.80 -6.54 11.67
C ALA A 116 8.61 -8.03 11.41
N VAL A 117 8.35 -8.37 10.14
CA VAL A 117 8.06 -9.73 9.71
C VAL A 117 8.76 -10.08 8.40
N VAL A 118 8.80 -11.38 8.11
CA VAL A 118 9.11 -11.94 6.79
C VAL A 118 8.03 -12.90 6.34
N TYR A 119 7.99 -13.21 5.06
CA TYR A 119 7.03 -14.14 4.46
C TYR A 119 5.57 -13.81 4.76
N GLY A 120 5.26 -12.54 4.86
CA GLY A 120 3.96 -12.02 5.23
C GLY A 120 3.41 -11.01 4.24
N ASN A 121 2.55 -10.15 4.74
CA ASN A 121 1.96 -9.07 3.97
C ASN A 121 1.74 -7.81 4.80
N ILE A 122 1.51 -6.71 4.11
CA ILE A 122 1.03 -5.45 4.65
C ILE A 122 -0.27 -5.12 3.94
N ASP A 123 -1.26 -4.64 4.69
CA ASP A 123 -2.47 -4.08 4.14
C ASP A 123 -2.84 -2.78 4.85
N ALA A 124 -3.53 -1.87 4.15
CA ALA A 124 -3.82 -0.55 4.68
C ALA A 124 -5.22 -0.09 4.27
N ILE A 125 -5.92 0.51 5.23
CA ILE A 125 -7.24 1.11 5.09
C ILE A 125 -7.44 2.08 6.26
N ASP A 126 -8.39 2.98 6.17
CA ASP A 126 -8.88 3.72 7.34
C ASP A 126 -9.75 2.78 8.18
N TYR A 127 -9.15 2.17 9.21
CA TYR A 127 -9.78 1.11 10.03
C TYR A 127 -10.66 1.68 11.12
N ASN A 128 -10.33 2.87 11.62
CA ASN A 128 -11.06 3.56 12.69
C ASN A 128 -11.94 4.70 12.18
N LEU A 129 -11.97 4.94 10.87
CA LEU A 129 -12.74 5.98 10.20
C LEU A 129 -12.39 7.40 10.69
N ASP A 130 -11.08 7.70 10.84
CA ASP A 130 -10.59 9.02 11.26
C ASP A 130 -10.03 9.85 10.08
N GLY A 131 -10.07 9.30 8.85
CA GLY A 131 -9.58 9.95 7.64
C GLY A 131 -8.11 9.68 7.30
N TYR A 132 -7.38 8.97 8.16
CA TYR A 132 -6.00 8.54 7.91
C TYR A 132 -5.93 7.03 7.68
N LYS A 133 -5.01 6.60 6.84
CA LYS A 133 -4.88 5.17 6.56
C LYS A 133 -4.09 4.46 7.66
N ASP A 134 -4.75 3.51 8.30
CA ASP A 134 -4.16 2.55 9.22
C ASP A 134 -3.59 1.37 8.47
N PHE A 135 -2.80 0.54 9.13
CA PHE A 135 -2.26 -0.63 8.46
C PHE A 135 -2.13 -1.84 9.38
N VAL A 136 -2.14 -3.02 8.78
CA VAL A 136 -1.80 -4.28 9.43
C VAL A 136 -0.56 -4.88 8.80
N ILE A 137 0.37 -5.33 9.64
CA ILE A 137 1.54 -6.10 9.23
C ILE A 137 1.37 -7.52 9.78
N SER A 138 1.55 -8.52 8.94
CA SER A 138 1.43 -9.93 9.31
C SER A 138 2.52 -10.78 8.70
N GLY A 139 2.93 -11.86 9.39
CA GLY A 139 3.95 -12.78 8.88
C GLY A 139 4.74 -13.47 9.99
N ALA A 140 5.93 -13.93 9.65
CA ALA A 140 6.86 -14.49 10.62
C ALA A 140 7.65 -13.37 11.33
N ASP A 141 7.37 -13.19 12.62
CA ASP A 141 7.98 -12.18 13.48
C ASP A 141 9.19 -12.70 14.27
N SER A 142 9.42 -14.01 14.24
CA SER A 142 10.62 -14.65 14.78
C SER A 142 11.13 -15.74 13.84
N VAL A 143 12.36 -15.56 13.39
CA VAL A 143 13.06 -16.51 12.54
C VAL A 143 14.48 -16.71 13.05
N SER A 144 15.01 -17.95 12.94
CA SER A 144 16.41 -18.16 13.21
C SER A 144 17.24 -17.67 12.03
N ASP A 145 18.13 -16.75 12.29
CA ASP A 145 19.16 -16.29 11.39
C ASP A 145 18.69 -16.04 9.92
N TYR A 146 19.65 -15.96 9.05
CA TYR A 146 19.43 -15.80 7.60
C TYR A 146 18.84 -17.05 6.92
N SER A 147 18.83 -18.22 7.58
CA SER A 147 18.28 -19.46 7.02
C SER A 147 16.76 -19.41 6.88
N GLY A 148 16.09 -18.65 7.76
CA GLY A 148 14.67 -18.37 7.69
C GLY A 148 13.78 -19.47 8.32
N THR A 149 14.31 -20.25 9.26
CA THR A 149 13.44 -21.13 10.06
C THR A 149 12.48 -20.30 10.91
N ILE A 150 11.19 -20.48 10.69
CA ILE A 150 10.14 -19.72 11.36
C ILE A 150 9.91 -20.30 12.76
N HIS A 151 9.90 -19.44 13.78
CA HIS A 151 9.61 -19.78 15.16
C HIS A 151 8.26 -19.29 15.64
N SER A 152 7.82 -18.13 15.15
CA SER A 152 6.52 -17.55 15.45
C SER A 152 5.92 -16.82 14.27
N LEU A 153 4.62 -16.67 14.32
CA LEU A 153 3.80 -15.92 13.36
C LEU A 153 2.90 -14.99 14.16
N SER A 154 2.80 -13.74 13.75
CA SER A 154 1.82 -12.82 14.30
C SER A 154 1.42 -11.73 13.32
N SER A 155 0.39 -11.00 13.66
CA SER A 155 0.02 -9.75 13.01
C SER A 155 -0.27 -8.67 14.02
N LYS A 156 -0.01 -7.42 13.64
CA LYS A 156 -0.33 -6.25 14.45
C LYS A 156 -1.00 -5.19 13.60
N ILE A 157 -2.03 -4.57 14.16
CA ILE A 157 -2.68 -3.40 13.58
C ILE A 157 -2.06 -2.15 14.20
N PHE A 158 -1.78 -1.19 13.36
CA PHE A 158 -1.24 0.11 13.73
C PHE A 158 -2.22 1.20 13.29
N LEU A 159 -2.76 1.93 14.26
CA LEU A 159 -3.55 3.12 14.00
C LEU A 159 -2.63 4.30 13.71
N ASN A 160 -2.97 5.03 12.67
CA ASN A 160 -2.25 6.20 12.23
C ASN A 160 -2.75 7.45 12.97
N ASN A 161 -1.89 8.11 13.71
CA ASN A 161 -2.23 9.31 14.45
C ASN A 161 -1.96 10.55 13.57
N ASN A 162 -2.89 10.86 12.69
CA ASN A 162 -2.88 12.06 11.84
C ASN A 162 -1.59 12.22 11.02
N GLY A 163 -1.08 11.13 10.43
CA GLY A 163 0.12 11.17 9.60
C GLY A 163 1.45 11.39 10.32
N ASN A 164 1.47 11.34 11.65
CA ASN A 164 2.68 11.69 12.43
C ASN A 164 3.27 10.54 13.24
N SER A 165 2.45 9.62 13.71
CA SER A 165 2.90 8.48 14.53
C SER A 165 1.91 7.33 14.43
N PHE A 166 2.28 6.17 14.96
CA PHE A 166 1.48 4.96 14.86
C PHE A 166 1.28 4.34 16.26
N THR A 167 0.04 4.01 16.58
CA THR A 167 -0.32 3.35 17.83
C THR A 167 -0.64 1.88 17.55
N GLU A 168 0.08 0.98 18.21
CA GLU A 168 -0.22 -0.46 18.15
C GLU A 168 -1.56 -0.74 18.84
N LEU A 169 -2.52 -1.29 18.11
CA LEU A 169 -3.85 -1.59 18.62
C LEU A 169 -3.91 -2.99 19.22
N GLN A 170 -3.55 -4.02 18.46
CA GLN A 170 -3.70 -5.42 18.87
C GLN A 170 -2.71 -6.32 18.15
N GLU A 171 -2.24 -7.34 18.86
CA GLU A 171 -1.47 -8.45 18.29
C GLU A 171 -2.34 -9.70 18.16
N ILE A 172 -2.27 -10.38 17.02
CA ILE A 172 -2.97 -11.63 16.74
C ILE A 172 -1.94 -12.73 16.46
N GLN A 173 -1.74 -13.59 17.42
CA GLN A 173 -0.75 -14.67 17.34
C GLN A 173 -1.12 -15.75 16.31
N GLY A 174 -0.11 -16.37 15.75
CA GLY A 174 -0.24 -17.45 14.78
C GLY A 174 -0.65 -16.98 13.36
N THR A 175 -0.77 -15.69 13.12
CA THR A 175 -1.27 -15.14 11.86
C THR A 175 -0.14 -14.95 10.84
N ARG A 176 -0.32 -15.50 9.66
CA ARG A 176 0.59 -15.37 8.52
C ARG A 176 0.17 -14.29 7.54
N VAL A 177 -1.13 -14.19 7.30
CA VAL A 177 -1.72 -13.20 6.39
C VAL A 177 -2.89 -12.55 7.08
N ALA A 178 -2.94 -11.22 7.04
CA ALA A 178 -4.07 -10.42 7.49
C ALA A 178 -4.47 -9.43 6.39
N LYS A 179 -5.77 -9.24 6.21
CA LYS A 179 -6.34 -8.34 5.21
C LYS A 179 -7.56 -7.64 5.78
N PHE A 180 -7.69 -6.36 5.46
CA PHE A 180 -8.91 -5.63 5.72
C PHE A 180 -9.96 -5.90 4.65
N ILE A 181 -11.22 -5.96 5.05
CA ILE A 181 -12.37 -6.19 4.18
C ILE A 181 -13.63 -5.79 4.94
N ASP A 182 -14.59 -5.18 4.28
CA ASP A 182 -15.96 -5.03 4.81
C ASP A 182 -16.73 -6.31 4.43
N ILE A 183 -16.86 -7.24 5.39
CA ILE A 183 -17.45 -8.56 5.12
C ILE A 183 -18.97 -8.59 5.37
N ASN A 184 -19.46 -7.72 6.24
CA ASN A 184 -20.88 -7.63 6.61
C ASN A 184 -21.62 -6.50 5.87
N LEU A 185 -20.90 -5.72 5.03
CA LEU A 185 -21.41 -4.62 4.23
C LEU A 185 -21.98 -3.45 5.06
N ASP A 186 -21.41 -3.21 6.24
CA ASP A 186 -21.76 -2.08 7.09
C ASP A 186 -20.90 -0.83 6.81
N LYS A 187 -19.96 -0.93 5.86
CA LYS A 187 -18.98 0.09 5.44
C LYS A 187 -17.88 0.37 6.47
N ILE A 188 -17.78 -0.44 7.49
CA ILE A 188 -16.70 -0.41 8.46
C ILE A 188 -15.72 -1.53 8.10
N PRO A 189 -14.43 -1.26 7.95
CA PRO A 189 -13.48 -2.31 7.61
C PRO A 189 -13.34 -3.35 8.73
N ASP A 190 -13.56 -4.61 8.39
CA ASP A 190 -13.29 -5.78 9.22
C ASP A 190 -11.89 -6.33 8.95
N LEU A 191 -11.46 -7.33 9.71
CA LEU A 191 -10.19 -8.01 9.51
C LEU A 191 -10.39 -9.51 9.27
N ILE A 192 -9.86 -10.03 8.16
CA ILE A 192 -9.71 -11.45 7.94
C ILE A 192 -8.26 -11.86 8.15
N VAL A 193 -8.03 -12.93 8.89
CA VAL A 193 -6.69 -13.48 9.14
C VAL A 193 -6.63 -14.96 8.80
N ASN A 194 -5.49 -15.37 8.27
CA ASN A 194 -5.15 -16.76 8.01
C ASN A 194 -3.83 -17.11 8.70
N GLY A 195 -3.75 -18.27 9.32
CA GLY A 195 -2.56 -18.64 10.06
C GLY A 195 -2.55 -20.09 10.55
N THR A 196 -1.70 -20.35 11.56
CA THR A 196 -1.56 -21.66 12.19
C THR A 196 -1.52 -21.54 13.71
N THR A 197 -2.14 -22.48 14.41
CA THR A 197 -2.16 -22.49 15.88
C THR A 197 -0.81 -22.81 16.51
N LYS A 198 0.04 -23.54 15.79
CA LYS A 198 1.39 -23.93 16.21
C LYS A 198 2.29 -24.03 14.98
N ILE A 199 3.59 -23.96 15.21
CA ILE A 199 4.60 -24.23 14.17
C ILE A 199 5.19 -25.60 14.47
N GLY A 200 5.23 -26.50 13.48
CA GLY A 200 5.77 -27.85 13.63
C GLY A 200 4.77 -28.96 13.29
N LYS A 201 5.04 -30.19 13.79
CA LYS A 201 4.30 -31.39 13.37
C LYS A 201 2.82 -31.40 13.76
N ASP A 202 2.43 -30.70 14.81
CA ASP A 202 1.04 -30.64 15.30
C ASP A 202 0.38 -29.30 14.93
N SER A 203 0.74 -28.73 13.82
CA SER A 203 0.16 -27.47 13.37
C SER A 203 -1.22 -27.69 12.77
N SER A 204 -2.19 -26.85 13.13
CA SER A 204 -3.48 -26.75 12.45
C SER A 204 -3.65 -25.33 11.91
N SER A 205 -4.13 -25.24 10.66
CA SER A 205 -4.42 -23.98 10.02
C SER A 205 -5.77 -23.43 10.48
N PHE A 206 -5.91 -22.13 10.49
CA PHE A 206 -7.17 -21.45 10.73
C PHE A 206 -7.38 -20.28 9.78
N THR A 207 -8.62 -19.94 9.57
CA THR A 207 -9.06 -18.64 9.03
C THR A 207 -10.06 -18.05 10.01
N LYS A 208 -9.88 -16.80 10.41
CA LYS A 208 -10.77 -16.08 11.33
C LYS A 208 -11.15 -14.74 10.75
N VAL A 209 -12.35 -14.30 11.08
CA VAL A 209 -12.85 -12.97 10.79
C VAL A 209 -13.06 -12.26 12.13
N PHE A 210 -12.61 -11.03 12.21
CA PHE A 210 -12.85 -10.12 13.31
C PHE A 210 -13.71 -8.98 12.81
N ILE A 211 -14.94 -8.92 13.29
CA ILE A 211 -15.87 -7.84 12.95
C ILE A 211 -15.47 -6.60 13.75
N ASN A 212 -15.31 -5.51 13.06
CA ASN A 212 -15.07 -4.21 13.66
C ASN A 212 -16.42 -3.59 14.04
N ASN A 213 -16.65 -3.42 15.33
CA ASN A 213 -17.92 -2.89 15.85
C ASN A 213 -17.77 -1.42 16.26
N LEU A 214 -17.28 -0.57 15.36
CA LEU A 214 -17.32 0.86 15.59
C LEU A 214 -18.78 1.33 15.61
N ASP A 215 -19.15 2.15 16.59
CA ASP A 215 -20.50 2.77 16.67
C ASP A 215 -20.51 4.04 15.82
N GLN A 216 -20.23 3.88 14.53
CA GLN A 216 -20.17 4.97 13.55
C GLN A 216 -20.81 4.51 12.24
N THR A 217 -21.44 5.43 11.54
CA THR A 217 -22.00 5.19 10.19
C THR A 217 -21.19 5.97 9.17
N ASN A 218 -20.49 5.29 8.29
CA ASN A 218 -19.83 5.92 7.16
C ASN A 218 -20.86 6.25 6.07
N ASN A 219 -21.05 7.52 5.79
CA ASN A 219 -21.90 7.97 4.71
C ASN A 219 -21.16 7.93 3.37
N LYS A 220 -21.94 7.92 2.31
CA LYS A 220 -21.36 7.99 0.97
C LYS A 220 -20.81 9.41 0.74
N PRO A 221 -19.58 9.57 0.19
CA PRO A 221 -19.05 10.87 -0.17
C PRO A 221 -20.00 11.70 -1.05
N ASP A 222 -20.02 12.99 -0.84
CA ASP A 222 -20.77 13.92 -1.70
C ASP A 222 -20.20 13.91 -3.12
N PRO A 223 -21.04 14.15 -4.13
CA PRO A 223 -20.55 14.30 -5.49
C PRO A 223 -19.54 15.44 -5.62
N PRO A 224 -18.58 15.34 -6.56
CA PRO A 224 -17.69 16.44 -6.85
C PRO A 224 -18.47 17.69 -7.29
N SER A 225 -18.00 18.85 -6.84
CA SER A 225 -18.60 20.14 -7.15
C SER A 225 -17.94 20.82 -8.33
N SER A 226 -18.59 21.85 -8.89
CA SER A 226 -17.97 22.78 -9.86
C SER A 226 -17.34 22.08 -11.09
N LEU A 227 -17.94 20.98 -11.56
CA LEU A 227 -17.46 20.28 -12.75
C LEU A 227 -17.49 21.20 -13.96
N THR A 228 -16.33 21.39 -14.60
CA THR A 228 -16.21 22.10 -15.87
C THR A 228 -15.51 21.23 -16.90
N ALA A 229 -15.81 21.48 -18.16
CA ALA A 229 -15.14 20.84 -19.29
C ALA A 229 -14.94 21.85 -20.39
N PHE A 230 -13.74 21.92 -20.95
CA PHE A 230 -13.50 22.72 -22.17
C PHE A 230 -12.51 22.01 -23.10
N ALA A 231 -12.70 22.18 -24.38
CA ALA A 231 -11.89 21.57 -25.42
C ALA A 231 -10.93 22.60 -26.06
N ILE A 232 -9.67 22.21 -26.22
CA ILE A 232 -8.64 22.98 -26.92
C ILE A 232 -8.05 22.09 -28.02
N SER A 233 -8.42 22.36 -29.25
CA SER A 233 -7.93 21.61 -30.43
C SER A 233 -8.16 20.10 -30.27
N THR A 234 -7.14 19.31 -29.93
CA THR A 234 -7.18 17.85 -29.78
C THR A 234 -7.27 17.36 -28.33
N ARG A 235 -7.48 18.27 -27.37
CA ARG A 235 -7.52 17.94 -25.94
C ARG A 235 -8.82 18.41 -25.32
N ALA A 236 -9.34 17.64 -24.40
CA ALA A 236 -10.41 18.05 -23.47
C ALA A 236 -9.82 18.14 -22.05
N ILE A 237 -10.12 19.25 -21.38
CA ILE A 237 -9.71 19.46 -19.99
C ILE A 237 -10.96 19.44 -19.14
N PHE A 238 -10.94 18.61 -18.10
CA PHE A 238 -11.99 18.50 -17.10
C PHE A 238 -11.44 18.98 -15.77
N THR A 239 -12.20 19.80 -15.07
CA THR A 239 -11.86 20.20 -13.70
C THR A 239 -13.08 20.10 -12.82
N TRP A 240 -12.87 19.75 -11.55
CA TRP A 240 -13.92 19.68 -10.54
C TRP A 240 -13.36 20.04 -9.17
N GLY A 241 -14.22 20.53 -8.30
CA GLY A 241 -13.91 20.65 -6.88
C GLY A 241 -14.12 19.31 -6.18
N SER A 242 -13.34 19.04 -5.16
CA SER A 242 -13.46 17.82 -4.37
C SER A 242 -14.88 17.65 -3.82
N GLY A 243 -15.33 16.42 -3.72
CA GLY A 243 -16.43 16.03 -2.87
C GLY A 243 -16.07 16.23 -1.39
N LEU A 244 -17.06 16.14 -0.53
CA LEU A 244 -16.87 16.10 0.92
C LEU A 244 -17.26 14.72 1.42
N ASP A 245 -16.59 14.28 2.45
CA ASP A 245 -16.90 13.05 3.18
C ASP A 245 -16.90 13.32 4.68
N ASP A 246 -17.57 12.48 5.46
CA ASP A 246 -17.64 12.63 6.92
C ASP A 246 -16.38 12.09 7.62
N TYR A 247 -15.60 11.24 6.95
CA TYR A 247 -14.40 10.63 7.50
C TYR A 247 -13.15 10.80 6.62
N ASP A 248 -13.30 10.66 5.31
CA ASP A 248 -12.16 10.76 4.42
C ASP A 248 -11.78 12.22 4.12
N ASN A 249 -10.48 12.53 4.19
CA ASN A 249 -9.99 13.82 3.70
C ASN A 249 -10.32 13.94 2.20
N PRO A 250 -10.85 15.08 1.73
CA PRO A 250 -11.18 15.29 0.32
C PRO A 250 -10.07 14.96 -0.66
N ILE A 251 -8.80 15.04 -0.26
CA ILE A 251 -7.65 14.68 -1.10
C ILE A 251 -7.56 13.17 -1.35
N ASN A 252 -8.07 12.35 -0.42
CA ASN A 252 -8.05 10.89 -0.51
C ASN A 252 -9.24 10.32 -1.31
N LEU A 253 -10.18 11.16 -1.72
CA LEU A 253 -11.32 10.72 -2.49
C LEU A 253 -10.93 10.39 -3.92
N SER A 254 -11.26 9.20 -4.38
CA SER A 254 -11.13 8.81 -5.78
C SER A 254 -12.38 9.13 -6.57
N TYR A 255 -12.21 9.45 -7.85
CA TYR A 255 -13.30 9.81 -8.74
C TYR A 255 -13.35 8.86 -9.92
N ASN A 256 -14.57 8.60 -10.37
CA ASN A 256 -14.82 7.76 -11.52
C ASN A 256 -15.40 8.61 -12.64
N LEU A 257 -14.57 8.91 -13.65
CA LEU A 257 -14.95 9.77 -14.78
C LEU A 257 -15.48 8.91 -15.93
N ARG A 258 -16.60 9.31 -16.49
CA ARG A 258 -17.11 8.77 -17.75
C ARG A 258 -17.40 9.91 -18.74
N ILE A 259 -17.18 9.67 -20.02
CA ILE A 259 -17.39 10.65 -21.07
C ILE A 259 -18.28 10.04 -22.16
N GLY A 260 -19.33 10.75 -22.52
CA GLY A 260 -20.26 10.32 -23.56
C GLY A 260 -20.64 11.46 -24.50
N THR A 261 -21.25 11.10 -25.61
CA THR A 261 -21.83 12.06 -26.59
C THR A 261 -23.22 12.55 -26.17
N THR A 262 -23.81 11.94 -25.14
CA THR A 262 -25.07 12.32 -24.55
C THR A 262 -24.95 12.34 -23.02
N SER A 263 -25.82 13.11 -22.36
CA SER A 263 -25.85 13.15 -20.89
C SER A 263 -26.05 11.76 -20.29
N GLY A 264 -25.17 11.36 -19.36
CA GLY A 264 -25.13 10.05 -18.75
C GLY A 264 -24.50 8.94 -19.60
N GLY A 265 -24.09 9.24 -20.82
CA GLY A 265 -23.42 8.28 -21.72
C GLY A 265 -21.98 7.95 -21.32
N ASN A 266 -21.43 6.91 -21.93
CA ASN A 266 -20.07 6.41 -21.73
C ASN A 266 -19.39 5.99 -23.06
N GLN A 267 -19.85 6.55 -24.18
CA GLN A 267 -19.44 6.12 -25.51
C GLN A 267 -17.98 6.46 -25.85
N LEU A 268 -17.42 7.48 -25.21
CA LEU A 268 -16.05 7.89 -25.42
C LEU A 268 -15.11 7.36 -24.34
N MET A 269 -15.61 7.22 -23.12
CA MET A 269 -14.86 6.71 -21.98
C MET A 269 -15.80 6.06 -20.96
N SER A 270 -15.51 4.83 -20.60
CA SER A 270 -16.28 4.10 -19.56
C SER A 270 -15.87 4.56 -18.17
N SER A 271 -16.74 4.29 -17.19
CA SER A 271 -16.50 4.60 -15.77
C SER A 271 -15.59 3.59 -15.05
N SER A 272 -14.80 2.81 -15.78
CA SER A 272 -13.93 1.80 -15.18
C SER A 272 -12.58 2.33 -14.68
N THR A 273 -12.27 3.60 -14.95
CA THR A 273 -11.01 4.23 -14.56
C THR A 273 -11.23 5.08 -13.33
N ASN A 274 -10.49 4.84 -12.26
CA ASN A 274 -10.52 5.63 -11.04
C ASN A 274 -9.47 6.76 -11.13
N PHE A 275 -9.87 7.95 -10.74
CA PHE A 275 -9.00 9.11 -10.61
C PHE A 275 -9.09 9.64 -9.18
N ASN A 276 -7.97 9.82 -8.53
CA ASN A 276 -7.86 10.56 -7.28
C ASN A 276 -7.47 12.04 -7.57
N ASN A 277 -7.46 12.88 -6.56
CA ASN A 277 -7.15 14.30 -6.73
C ASN A 277 -5.73 14.57 -7.25
N SER A 278 -4.77 13.74 -6.84
CA SER A 278 -3.38 13.82 -7.28
C SER A 278 -3.19 13.44 -8.75
N ASN A 279 -4.15 12.74 -9.33
CA ASN A 279 -4.12 12.27 -10.72
C ASN A 279 -4.91 13.18 -11.68
N ALA A 280 -5.18 14.42 -11.29
CA ALA A 280 -5.80 15.43 -12.16
C ALA A 280 -4.87 15.77 -13.32
N GLY A 281 -4.92 15.00 -14.38
CA GLY A 281 -4.05 15.12 -15.55
C GLY A 281 -3.57 13.79 -16.10
N GLN A 282 -3.89 12.69 -15.47
CA GLN A 282 -3.61 11.36 -15.99
C GLN A 282 -4.27 11.13 -17.34
N ARG A 283 -3.49 10.57 -18.23
CA ARG A 283 -3.87 10.29 -19.61
C ARG A 283 -4.88 9.16 -19.68
N LEU A 284 -5.81 9.36 -20.59
CA LEU A 284 -6.62 8.31 -21.16
C LEU A 284 -5.81 7.55 -22.20
#